data_d143086bb83cb84634c73910b9db1c99
#
_entry.id   d143086bb83cb84634c73910b9db1c99
#
_cell.length_a   1.000
_cell.length_b   1.000
_cell.length_c   1.000
_cell.angle_alpha   90.00
_cell.angle_beta   90.00
_cell.angle_gamma   90.00
#
_symmetry.space_group_name_H-M   'P 1'
#
loop_
_entity.id
_entity.type
_entity.pdbx_description
1 polymer ?
#
loop_
_entity_poly.entity_id
_entity_poly.type
_entity_poly.pdbx_seq_one_letter_code
_entity_poly.pdbx_strand_id
1 'polypeptide(L)'
;RAAVERRTGAQSSAAGNTILGREEFGAQASPSAVTHRSKRREGDVSGRRLVLVDTPDWFCPGLSLEEMRHDVGLCVHLSAPGPHAFLLVIPVEPSNGEERGVLERIEEMFGEGCWEHTVILFTHADGLKEQSIEEFLQAGSQDLQQLVEKCGSRYQVLNIKDRPHGTQVPELLEQVEEMLAGNRNKFYSSQTYQETETQVRGMEGKIQREREERKQTEVREA
;
A
#
# COMPACT_ATOMS: atom_id res chain seq x y z
N ARG A 1 -7.84 -1.57 -7.86
CA ARG A 1 -6.93 -2.30 -6.96
C ARG A 1 -5.93 -1.30 -6.41
N ALA A 2 -5.79 -1.21 -5.11
CA ALA A 2 -4.83 -0.34 -4.48
C ALA A 2 -3.91 -1.18 -3.58
N ALA A 3 -2.62 -0.92 -3.63
CA ALA A 3 -1.67 -1.38 -2.64
C ALA A 3 -1.56 -0.30 -1.57
N VAL A 4 -1.65 -0.68 -0.30
CA VAL A 4 -1.55 0.24 0.83
C VAL A 4 -0.17 0.06 1.44
N GLU A 5 0.66 1.07 1.30
CA GLU A 5 2.01 1.12 1.87
C GLU A 5 2.04 1.97 3.14
N ARG A 6 3.01 1.73 3.99
CA ARG A 6 2.93 2.02 5.39
C ARG A 6 4.14 2.75 5.98
N ARG A 7 3.89 3.51 7.04
CA ARG A 7 4.91 4.03 7.97
C ARG A 7 4.85 3.46 9.40
N THR A 8 3.75 2.90 9.86
CA THR A 8 3.67 2.15 11.12
C THR A 8 2.63 1.05 11.07
N GLY A 9 2.99 -0.10 11.62
CA GLY A 9 2.30 -1.39 11.57
C GLY A 9 0.82 -1.44 11.79
N ALA A 10 0.27 -0.68 12.69
CA ALA A 10 -1.16 -0.70 13.01
C ALA A 10 -2.00 0.24 12.12
N GLN A 11 -1.38 1.25 11.51
CA GLN A 11 -2.12 2.34 10.88
C GLN A 11 -2.59 2.04 9.46
N SER A 12 -1.84 1.26 8.69
CA SER A 12 -2.28 0.91 7.35
C SER A 12 -3.41 -0.10 7.38
N SER A 13 -3.34 -1.09 8.24
CA SER A 13 -4.45 -2.02 8.46
C SER A 13 -5.71 -1.28 8.92
N ALA A 14 -5.56 -0.27 9.79
CA ALA A 14 -6.65 0.59 10.21
C ALA A 14 -7.18 1.47 9.07
N ALA A 15 -6.30 2.03 8.23
CA ALA A 15 -6.70 2.77 7.04
C ALA A 15 -7.45 1.88 6.05
N GLY A 16 -6.95 0.66 5.80
CA GLY A 16 -7.63 -0.32 4.96
C GLY A 16 -9.01 -0.70 5.49
N ASN A 17 -9.15 -0.91 6.80
CA ASN A 17 -10.44 -1.16 7.45
C ASN A 17 -11.40 0.03 7.30
N THR A 18 -10.90 1.25 7.45
CA THR A 18 -11.69 2.47 7.25
C THR A 18 -12.18 2.58 5.80
N ILE A 19 -11.33 2.33 4.82
CA ILE A 19 -11.69 2.37 3.40
C ILE A 19 -12.75 1.31 3.07
N LEU A 20 -12.60 0.08 3.58
CA LEU A 20 -13.56 -1.00 3.36
C LEU A 20 -14.83 -0.88 4.22
N GLY A 21 -14.84 0.02 5.23
CA GLY A 21 -15.96 0.22 6.15
C GLY A 21 -16.20 -0.95 7.12
N ARG A 22 -15.23 -1.85 7.28
CA ARG A 22 -15.31 -3.03 8.15
C ARG A 22 -13.93 -3.52 8.60
N GLU A 23 -13.87 -4.28 9.69
CA GLU A 23 -12.65 -4.88 10.19
C GLU A 23 -12.28 -6.14 9.40
N GLU A 24 -11.41 -5.98 8.40
CA GLU A 24 -10.90 -7.07 7.57
C GLU A 24 -9.40 -7.34 7.80
N PHE A 25 -8.67 -6.32 8.24
CA PHE A 25 -7.27 -6.42 8.59
C PHE A 25 -7.12 -6.37 10.11
N GLY A 26 -6.33 -7.25 10.69
CA GLY A 26 -6.06 -7.24 12.13
C GLY A 26 -5.30 -6.00 12.55
N ALA A 27 -6.01 -4.96 12.95
CA ALA A 27 -5.46 -3.67 13.39
C ALA A 27 -5.21 -3.64 14.92
N GLN A 28 -4.71 -4.73 15.51
CA GLN A 28 -4.41 -4.73 16.94
C GLN A 28 -3.12 -3.98 17.23
N ALA A 29 -3.21 -2.99 18.10
CA ALA A 29 -2.08 -2.26 18.67
C ALA A 29 -1.33 -3.17 19.68
N SER A 30 -0.65 -4.18 19.19
CA SER A 30 0.30 -4.97 19.96
C SER A 30 1.71 -4.62 19.49
N PRO A 31 2.67 -4.40 20.38
CA PRO A 31 4.06 -4.17 20.02
C PRO A 31 4.69 -5.30 19.19
N SER A 32 4.05 -6.46 19.21
CA SER A 32 4.45 -7.66 18.44
C SER A 32 3.53 -7.98 17.24
N ALA A 33 2.46 -7.23 17.02
CA ALA A 33 1.54 -7.44 15.90
C ALA A 33 1.98 -6.64 14.66
N VAL A 34 3.21 -6.85 14.24
CA VAL A 34 3.67 -6.43 12.92
C VAL A 34 2.98 -7.36 11.91
N THR A 35 2.30 -6.78 10.91
CA THR A 35 1.85 -7.56 9.75
C THR A 35 3.10 -8.10 9.07
N HIS A 36 3.42 -9.36 9.29
CA HIS A 36 4.64 -9.96 8.77
C HIS A 36 4.58 -10.31 7.28
N ARG A 37 3.38 -10.23 6.67
CA ARG A 37 3.16 -10.55 5.25
C ARG A 37 2.00 -9.75 4.70
N SER A 38 2.10 -9.39 3.41
CA SER A 38 1.02 -8.73 2.69
C SER A 38 -0.27 -9.54 2.67
N LYS A 39 -1.40 -8.86 2.81
CA LYS A 39 -2.75 -9.47 2.84
C LYS A 39 -3.66 -8.78 1.84
N ARG A 40 -4.43 -9.58 1.10
CA ARG A 40 -5.43 -9.10 0.14
C ARG A 40 -6.84 -9.19 0.71
N ARG A 41 -7.63 -8.14 0.52
CA ARG A 41 -9.06 -8.09 0.86
C ARG A 41 -9.82 -7.40 -0.27
N GLU A 42 -11.09 -7.75 -0.42
CA GLU A 42 -11.98 -7.18 -1.41
C GLU A 42 -13.24 -6.63 -0.76
N GLY A 43 -13.82 -5.61 -1.35
CA GLY A 43 -15.09 -5.04 -0.91
C GLY A 43 -15.70 -4.11 -1.93
N ASP A 44 -16.99 -3.87 -1.77
CA ASP A 44 -17.74 -2.88 -2.55
C ASP A 44 -17.89 -1.62 -1.71
N VAL A 45 -17.34 -0.52 -2.19
CA VAL A 45 -17.30 0.76 -1.49
C VAL A 45 -17.78 1.87 -2.41
N SER A 46 -18.83 2.56 -2.02
CA SER A 46 -19.41 3.66 -2.81
C SER A 46 -19.67 3.27 -4.28
N GLY A 47 -20.20 2.06 -4.49
CA GLY A 47 -20.52 1.53 -5.82
C GLY A 47 -19.31 1.05 -6.65
N ARG A 48 -18.14 0.97 -6.04
CA ARG A 48 -16.87 0.54 -6.68
C ARG A 48 -16.38 -0.74 -6.05
N ARG A 49 -15.96 -1.71 -6.87
CA ARG A 49 -15.31 -2.91 -6.36
C ARG A 49 -13.83 -2.64 -6.14
N LEU A 50 -13.42 -2.67 -4.88
CA LEU A 50 -12.06 -2.45 -4.45
C LEU A 50 -11.36 -3.76 -4.12
N VAL A 51 -10.08 -3.82 -4.46
CA VAL A 51 -9.14 -4.83 -3.97
C VAL A 51 -8.01 -4.07 -3.28
N LEU A 52 -7.88 -4.28 -1.98
CA LEU A 52 -6.81 -3.72 -1.17
C LEU A 52 -5.78 -4.79 -0.85
N VAL A 53 -4.52 -4.44 -0.97
CA VAL A 53 -3.38 -5.22 -0.50
C VAL A 53 -2.71 -4.43 0.60
N ASP A 54 -2.87 -4.88 1.84
CA ASP A 54 -2.18 -4.31 3.01
C ASP A 54 -0.79 -4.91 3.10
N THR A 55 0.22 -4.07 3.17
CA THR A 55 1.63 -4.47 3.19
C THR A 55 2.21 -4.37 4.60
N PRO A 56 3.28 -5.09 4.93
CA PRO A 56 4.05 -4.85 6.14
C PRO A 56 4.68 -3.46 6.13
N ASP A 57 5.19 -3.05 7.28
CA ASP A 57 6.00 -1.84 7.40
C ASP A 57 7.39 -2.08 6.80
N TRP A 58 7.54 -1.76 5.52
CA TRP A 58 8.81 -1.86 4.81
C TRP A 58 9.87 -0.85 5.27
N PHE A 59 9.46 0.14 6.08
CA PHE A 59 10.33 1.17 6.60
C PHE A 59 10.81 0.91 8.01
N CYS A 60 10.39 -0.21 8.61
CA CYS A 60 10.85 -0.65 9.92
C CYS A 60 12.38 -0.86 9.93
N PRO A 61 13.11 -0.27 10.88
CA PRO A 61 14.57 -0.37 10.92
C PRO A 61 15.13 -1.80 11.03
N GLY A 62 14.31 -2.75 11.43
CA GLY A 62 14.70 -4.16 11.59
C GLY A 62 14.49 -5.04 10.36
N LEU A 63 13.90 -4.52 9.28
CA LEU A 63 13.62 -5.30 8.08
C LEU A 63 14.82 -5.31 7.14
N SER A 64 15.31 -6.51 6.78
CA SER A 64 16.39 -6.66 5.81
C SER A 64 15.87 -6.41 4.38
N LEU A 65 16.77 -6.03 3.46
CA LEU A 65 16.45 -5.86 2.05
C LEU A 65 15.91 -7.15 1.41
N GLU A 66 16.39 -8.31 1.86
CA GLU A 66 15.95 -9.61 1.35
C GLU A 66 14.51 -9.93 1.78
N GLU A 67 14.18 -9.71 3.05
CA GLU A 67 12.81 -9.85 3.56
C GLU A 67 11.85 -8.91 2.86
N MET A 68 12.27 -7.66 2.65
CA MET A 68 11.50 -6.66 1.92
C MET A 68 11.25 -7.09 0.47
N ARG A 69 12.26 -7.54 -0.26
CA ARG A 69 12.10 -8.04 -1.65
C ARG A 69 11.18 -9.25 -1.73
N HIS A 70 11.25 -10.13 -0.74
CA HIS A 70 10.37 -11.30 -0.68
C HIS A 70 8.90 -10.86 -0.50
N ASP A 71 8.64 -9.91 0.37
CA ASP A 71 7.29 -9.41 0.61
C ASP A 71 6.76 -8.57 -0.56
N VAL A 72 7.62 -7.79 -1.23
CA VAL A 72 7.27 -7.13 -2.50
C VAL A 72 6.84 -8.15 -3.55
N GLY A 73 7.53 -9.30 -3.66
CA GLY A 73 7.11 -10.40 -4.53
C GLY A 73 5.71 -10.91 -4.22
N LEU A 74 5.38 -11.07 -2.93
CA LEU A 74 4.04 -11.43 -2.49
C LEU A 74 3.01 -10.34 -2.84
N CYS A 75 3.34 -9.08 -2.60
CA CYS A 75 2.48 -7.94 -2.94
C CYS A 75 2.18 -7.90 -4.46
N VAL A 76 3.19 -8.12 -5.30
CA VAL A 76 3.05 -8.23 -6.76
C VAL A 76 2.05 -9.32 -7.13
N HIS A 77 2.20 -10.50 -6.55
CA HIS A 77 1.27 -11.62 -6.77
C HIS A 77 -0.16 -11.27 -6.34
N LEU A 78 -0.34 -10.72 -5.14
CA LEU A 78 -1.64 -10.39 -4.60
C LEU A 78 -2.34 -9.26 -5.36
N SER A 79 -1.60 -8.36 -6.00
CA SER A 79 -2.12 -7.23 -6.78
C SER A 79 -2.27 -7.51 -8.27
N ALA A 80 -1.95 -8.72 -8.75
CA ALA A 80 -2.02 -9.06 -10.16
C ALA A 80 -3.34 -8.67 -10.84
N PRO A 81 -3.34 -8.13 -12.06
CA PRO A 81 -2.23 -7.92 -13.01
C PRO A 81 -1.38 -6.66 -12.72
N GLY A 82 -1.62 -5.95 -11.65
CA GLY A 82 -0.91 -4.78 -11.17
C GLY A 82 -1.80 -3.87 -10.35
N PRO A 83 -1.24 -3.06 -9.45
CA PRO A 83 -2.01 -2.07 -8.71
C PRO A 83 -2.41 -0.91 -9.62
N HIS A 84 -3.58 -0.33 -9.41
CA HIS A 84 -3.97 0.93 -10.03
C HIS A 84 -3.37 2.12 -9.28
N ALA A 85 -3.27 2.00 -7.96
CA ALA A 85 -2.78 3.04 -7.09
C ALA A 85 -1.99 2.45 -5.92
N PHE A 86 -1.00 3.20 -5.46
CA PHE A 86 -0.35 3.05 -4.18
C PHE A 86 -0.93 4.08 -3.20
N LEU A 87 -1.28 3.64 -2.00
CA LEU A 87 -1.74 4.49 -0.93
C LEU A 87 -0.65 4.55 0.14
N LEU A 88 0.09 5.64 0.19
CA LEU A 88 1.14 5.84 1.17
C LEU A 88 0.56 6.43 2.45
N VAL A 89 0.46 5.63 3.50
CA VAL A 89 -0.11 6.03 4.78
C VAL A 89 0.94 6.69 5.66
N ILE A 90 0.73 7.96 5.99
CA ILE A 90 1.62 8.76 6.84
C ILE A 90 0.82 9.32 8.02
N PRO A 91 1.19 9.02 9.26
CA PRO A 91 0.57 9.65 10.42
C PRO A 91 0.95 11.12 10.49
N VAL A 92 0.01 11.95 10.93
CA VAL A 92 0.27 13.36 11.24
C VAL A 92 0.96 13.43 12.61
N GLU A 93 2.28 13.40 12.57
CA GLU A 93 3.16 13.47 13.74
C GLU A 93 4.33 14.40 13.42
N PRO A 94 4.99 14.98 14.43
CA PRO A 94 6.20 15.74 14.20
C PRO A 94 7.22 14.90 13.42
N SER A 95 7.80 15.47 12.37
CA SER A 95 8.79 14.78 11.54
C SER A 95 10.02 14.41 12.38
N ASN A 96 10.43 13.15 12.27
CA ASN A 96 11.65 12.63 12.88
C ASN A 96 12.76 12.36 11.83
N GLY A 97 12.57 12.84 10.58
CA GLY A 97 13.55 12.69 9.49
C GLY A 97 13.53 11.35 8.78
N GLU A 98 12.52 10.51 9.02
CA GLU A 98 12.40 9.20 8.36
C GLU A 98 11.90 9.31 6.91
N GLU A 99 11.31 10.45 6.51
CA GLU A 99 10.69 10.64 5.20
C GLU A 99 11.67 10.44 4.04
N ARG A 100 12.92 10.85 4.22
CA ARG A 100 13.96 10.66 3.20
C ARG A 100 14.21 9.19 2.91
N GLY A 101 14.37 8.39 3.94
CA GLY A 101 14.55 6.95 3.79
C GLY A 101 13.38 6.24 3.13
N VAL A 102 12.15 6.72 3.37
CA VAL A 102 10.93 6.24 2.74
C VAL A 102 10.97 6.46 1.22
N LEU A 103 11.28 7.68 0.80
CA LEU A 103 11.34 8.06 -0.62
C LEU A 103 12.36 7.21 -1.38
N GLU A 104 13.59 7.12 -0.87
CA GLU A 104 14.67 6.36 -1.49
C GLU A 104 14.32 4.86 -1.62
N ARG A 105 13.73 4.26 -0.59
CA ARG A 105 13.34 2.85 -0.59
C ARG A 105 12.19 2.54 -1.56
N ILE A 106 11.19 3.40 -1.63
CA ILE A 106 10.08 3.24 -2.58
C ILE A 106 10.62 3.30 -4.01
N GLU A 107 11.46 4.26 -4.33
CA GLU A 107 12.05 4.39 -5.66
C GLU A 107 12.97 3.21 -6.02
N GLU A 108 13.73 2.69 -5.05
CA GLU A 108 14.58 1.51 -5.26
C GLU A 108 13.73 0.27 -5.59
N MET A 109 12.59 0.09 -4.93
CA MET A 109 11.73 -1.09 -5.11
C MET A 109 10.84 -1.00 -6.34
N PHE A 110 10.26 0.16 -6.60
CA PHE A 110 9.23 0.32 -7.62
C PHE A 110 9.66 1.20 -8.80
N GLY A 111 10.75 1.96 -8.68
CA GLY A 111 11.17 2.93 -9.67
C GLY A 111 10.42 4.25 -9.56
N GLU A 112 10.94 5.30 -10.18
CA GLU A 112 10.38 6.66 -10.10
C GLU A 112 8.94 6.78 -10.63
N GLY A 113 8.55 5.95 -11.60
CA GLY A 113 7.21 5.96 -12.17
C GLY A 113 6.09 5.61 -11.18
N CYS A 114 6.41 5.06 -10.00
CA CYS A 114 5.40 4.73 -8.99
C CYS A 114 4.68 5.98 -8.44
N TRP A 115 5.36 7.14 -8.44
CA TRP A 115 4.80 8.37 -7.90
C TRP A 115 3.59 8.89 -8.69
N GLU A 116 3.53 8.62 -9.98
CA GLU A 116 2.36 8.95 -10.82
C GLU A 116 1.11 8.15 -10.43
N HIS A 117 1.29 7.04 -9.71
CA HIS A 117 0.24 6.17 -9.20
C HIS A 117 0.05 6.26 -7.69
N THR A 118 0.67 7.22 -7.02
CA THR A 118 0.66 7.32 -5.56
C THR A 118 -0.24 8.45 -5.07
N VAL A 119 -1.04 8.15 -4.04
CA VAL A 119 -1.80 9.10 -3.22
C VAL A 119 -1.33 8.95 -1.77
N ILE A 120 -1.03 10.07 -1.11
CA ILE A 120 -0.66 10.08 0.30
C ILE A 120 -1.93 10.13 1.15
N LEU A 121 -2.03 9.24 2.15
CA LEU A 121 -3.07 9.26 3.16
C LEU A 121 -2.50 9.73 4.49
N PHE A 122 -2.88 10.93 4.90
CA PHE A 122 -2.57 11.44 6.23
C PHE A 122 -3.58 10.91 7.24
N THR A 123 -3.09 10.21 8.26
CA THR A 123 -3.89 9.66 9.34
C THR A 123 -3.60 10.40 10.65
N HIS A 124 -4.44 10.18 11.70
CA HIS A 124 -4.30 10.87 12.99
C HIS A 124 -4.35 12.40 12.90
N ALA A 125 -5.28 12.92 12.09
CA ALA A 125 -5.48 14.37 11.94
C ALA A 125 -5.88 15.08 13.23
N ASP A 126 -6.29 14.37 14.27
CA ASP A 126 -6.43 14.86 15.62
C ASP A 126 -5.11 15.44 16.21
N GLY A 127 -3.96 14.99 15.69
CA GLY A 127 -2.65 15.59 15.97
C GLY A 127 -2.44 17.00 15.40
N LEU A 128 -3.24 17.40 14.40
CA LEU A 128 -3.19 18.75 13.82
C LEU A 128 -3.72 19.84 14.77
N LYS A 129 -4.50 19.47 15.79
CA LYS A 129 -5.23 20.40 16.67
C LYS A 129 -6.13 21.34 15.84
N GLU A 130 -5.79 22.64 15.81
CA GLU A 130 -6.52 23.66 15.01
C GLU A 130 -5.82 23.98 13.68
N GLN A 131 -4.69 23.32 13.38
CA GLN A 131 -3.89 23.54 12.18
C GLN A 131 -4.49 22.81 10.98
N SER A 132 -4.49 23.44 9.80
CA SER A 132 -4.87 22.74 8.57
C SER A 132 -3.77 21.80 8.10
N ILE A 133 -4.11 20.83 7.21
CA ILE A 133 -3.11 19.92 6.63
C ILE A 133 -2.11 20.72 5.77
N GLU A 134 -2.54 21.77 5.10
CA GLU A 134 -1.69 22.64 4.28
C GLU A 134 -0.65 23.36 5.15
N GLU A 135 -1.05 23.89 6.31
CA GLU A 135 -0.14 24.51 7.27
C GLU A 135 0.84 23.48 7.84
N PHE A 136 0.37 22.29 8.14
CA PHE A 136 1.23 21.19 8.58
C PHE A 136 2.28 20.83 7.51
N LEU A 137 1.90 20.75 6.25
CA LEU A 137 2.81 20.45 5.15
C LEU A 137 3.83 21.58 4.92
N GLN A 138 3.41 22.83 5.03
CA GLN A 138 4.32 23.99 4.92
C GLN A 138 5.35 24.05 6.07
N ALA A 139 4.94 23.68 7.27
CA ALA A 139 5.82 23.59 8.44
C ALA A 139 6.63 22.31 8.50
N GLY A 140 6.31 21.33 7.67
CA GLY A 140 6.95 20.00 7.64
C GLY A 140 8.38 20.03 7.12
N SER A 141 9.05 18.89 7.26
CA SER A 141 10.41 18.71 6.76
C SER A 141 10.48 18.88 5.23
N GLN A 142 11.64 19.27 4.72
CA GLN A 142 11.89 19.36 3.29
C GLN A 142 11.63 17.99 2.60
N ASP A 143 11.96 16.90 3.27
CA ASP A 143 11.75 15.54 2.75
C ASP A 143 10.26 15.22 2.62
N LEU A 144 9.42 15.64 3.57
CA LEU A 144 7.97 15.50 3.46
C LEU A 144 7.41 16.32 2.30
N GLN A 145 7.88 17.55 2.12
CA GLN A 145 7.48 18.42 1.01
C GLN A 145 7.86 17.80 -0.34
N GLN A 146 9.06 17.25 -0.47
CA GLN A 146 9.50 16.54 -1.67
C GLN A 146 8.63 15.31 -1.96
N LEU A 147 8.26 14.56 -0.91
CA LEU A 147 7.39 13.40 -1.05
C LEU A 147 6.01 13.79 -1.62
N VAL A 148 5.41 14.85 -1.09
CA VAL A 148 4.14 15.40 -1.58
C VAL A 148 4.26 15.89 -3.01
N GLU A 149 5.35 16.59 -3.35
CA GLU A 149 5.61 17.08 -4.69
C GLU A 149 5.76 15.94 -5.71
N LYS A 150 6.51 14.89 -5.37
CA LYS A 150 6.66 13.69 -6.22
C LYS A 150 5.33 12.99 -6.48
N CYS A 151 4.42 12.99 -5.54
CA CYS A 151 3.06 12.49 -5.72
C CYS A 151 2.14 13.46 -6.49
N GLY A 152 2.66 14.55 -7.07
CA GLY A 152 1.88 15.56 -7.77
C GLY A 152 0.85 16.26 -6.88
N SER A 153 1.19 16.46 -5.60
CA SER A 153 0.32 17.04 -4.56
C SER A 153 -0.99 16.28 -4.34
N ARG A 154 -1.02 14.97 -4.62
CA ARG A 154 -2.16 14.10 -4.33
C ARG A 154 -2.06 13.58 -2.92
N TYR A 155 -2.89 14.10 -2.06
CA TYR A 155 -3.04 13.62 -0.68
C TYR A 155 -4.47 13.75 -0.20
N GLN A 156 -4.83 12.95 0.78
CA GLN A 156 -6.11 12.97 1.46
C GLN A 156 -5.91 12.78 2.96
N VAL A 157 -6.70 13.45 3.77
CA VAL A 157 -6.78 13.19 5.21
C VAL A 157 -7.79 12.08 5.43
N LEU A 158 -7.39 11.03 6.15
CA LEU A 158 -8.26 9.91 6.52
C LEU A 158 -8.37 9.84 8.04
N ASN A 159 -9.56 10.15 8.57
CA ASN A 159 -9.83 9.97 9.99
C ASN A 159 -10.24 8.51 10.27
N ILE A 160 -9.36 7.79 10.96
CA ILE A 160 -9.56 6.37 11.28
C ILE A 160 -10.62 6.18 12.39
N LYS A 161 -10.82 7.17 13.24
CA LYS A 161 -11.72 7.10 14.41
C LYS A 161 -13.18 7.36 14.06
N ASP A 162 -13.45 8.13 13.02
CA ASP A 162 -14.80 8.46 12.59
C ASP A 162 -15.35 7.36 11.68
N ARG A 163 -16.37 6.67 12.17
CA ARG A 163 -17.07 5.62 11.41
C ARG A 163 -17.97 6.19 10.29
N PRO A 164 -18.43 5.39 9.38
CA PRO A 164 -18.45 5.39 7.92
C PRO A 164 -19.38 6.39 7.22
N HIS A 165 -19.74 7.51 7.81
CA HIS A 165 -20.65 8.49 7.17
C HIS A 165 -19.95 9.74 6.62
N GLY A 166 -18.60 9.73 6.59
CA GLY A 166 -17.82 10.84 6.06
C GLY A 166 -17.68 10.80 4.53
N THR A 167 -17.39 11.95 3.93
CA THR A 167 -17.09 12.11 2.50
C THR A 167 -15.66 11.67 2.15
N GLN A 168 -14.81 11.40 3.14
CA GLN A 168 -13.37 11.14 2.98
C GLN A 168 -13.05 9.96 2.06
N VAL A 169 -13.76 8.84 2.21
CA VAL A 169 -13.51 7.65 1.36
C VAL A 169 -14.01 7.87 -0.07
N PRO A 170 -15.23 8.38 -0.31
CA PRO A 170 -15.65 8.80 -1.65
C PRO A 170 -14.68 9.77 -2.32
N GLU A 171 -14.25 10.82 -1.62
CA GLU A 171 -13.28 11.80 -2.12
C GLU A 171 -11.94 11.18 -2.48
N LEU A 172 -11.43 10.26 -1.64
CA LEU A 172 -10.23 9.48 -1.94
C LEU A 172 -10.39 8.67 -3.23
N LEU A 173 -11.52 7.99 -3.40
CA LEU A 173 -11.78 7.18 -4.58
C LEU A 173 -11.90 8.03 -5.85
N GLU A 174 -12.52 9.20 -5.76
CA GLU A 174 -12.57 10.18 -6.85
C GLU A 174 -11.16 10.65 -7.24
N GLN A 175 -10.32 11.00 -6.26
CA GLN A 175 -8.94 11.40 -6.50
C GLN A 175 -8.11 10.29 -7.18
N VAL A 176 -8.32 9.03 -6.76
CA VAL A 176 -7.69 7.87 -7.41
C VAL A 176 -8.19 7.72 -8.86
N GLU A 177 -9.48 7.90 -9.11
CA GLU A 177 -10.06 7.81 -10.46
C GLU A 177 -9.53 8.93 -11.38
N GLU A 178 -9.41 10.15 -10.88
CA GLU A 178 -8.80 11.28 -11.61
C GLU A 178 -7.34 11.00 -11.97
N MET A 179 -6.57 10.49 -11.01
CA MET A 179 -5.19 10.07 -11.23
C MET A 179 -5.10 8.99 -12.31
N LEU A 180 -5.97 7.99 -12.26
CA LEU A 180 -6.03 6.91 -13.25
C LEU A 180 -6.41 7.41 -14.64
N ALA A 181 -7.35 8.34 -14.74
CA ALA A 181 -7.71 8.95 -16.00
C ALA A 181 -6.50 9.66 -16.63
N GLY A 182 -5.69 10.38 -15.84
CA GLY A 182 -4.42 10.97 -16.28
C GLY A 182 -3.43 9.92 -16.78
N ASN A 183 -3.38 8.75 -16.16
CA ASN A 183 -2.51 7.64 -16.51
C ASN A 183 -3.13 6.69 -17.57
N ARG A 184 -4.17 7.13 -18.30
CA ARG A 184 -4.88 6.35 -19.32
C ARG A 184 -5.46 5.03 -18.78
N ASN A 185 -5.88 5.00 -17.52
CA ASN A 185 -6.43 3.83 -16.81
C ASN A 185 -5.49 2.59 -16.81
N LYS A 186 -4.19 2.81 -16.89
CA LYS A 186 -3.21 1.72 -16.89
C LYS A 186 -2.86 1.33 -15.46
N PHE A 187 -2.61 0.03 -15.28
CA PHE A 187 -1.93 -0.46 -14.08
C PHE A 187 -0.53 0.09 -14.00
N TYR A 188 -0.04 0.25 -12.78
CA TYR A 188 1.36 0.50 -12.56
C TYR A 188 2.18 -0.69 -13.02
N SER A 189 3.26 -0.42 -13.75
CA SER A 189 4.24 -1.42 -14.16
C SER A 189 5.60 -0.72 -14.29
N SER A 190 6.64 -1.29 -13.68
CA SER A 190 8.03 -0.89 -13.87
C SER A 190 8.86 -2.09 -14.27
N GLN A 191 10.08 -1.88 -14.75
CA GLN A 191 10.98 -2.98 -15.07
C GLN A 191 11.20 -3.88 -13.84
N THR A 192 11.46 -3.28 -12.68
CA THR A 192 11.62 -4.02 -11.41
C THR A 192 10.38 -4.82 -11.05
N TYR A 193 9.19 -4.24 -11.20
CA TYR A 193 7.92 -4.91 -10.95
C TYR A 193 7.73 -6.09 -11.92
N GLN A 194 8.01 -5.90 -13.21
CA GLN A 194 7.90 -6.94 -14.24
C GLN A 194 8.89 -8.10 -14.00
N GLU A 195 10.12 -7.80 -13.60
CA GLU A 195 11.10 -8.81 -13.24
C GLU A 195 10.63 -9.64 -12.04
N THR A 196 10.12 -8.99 -11.00
CA THR A 196 9.56 -9.65 -9.82
C THR A 196 8.33 -10.49 -10.18
N GLU A 197 7.42 -9.96 -10.99
CA GLU A 197 6.24 -10.68 -11.48
C GLU A 197 6.63 -11.92 -12.27
N THR A 198 7.63 -11.82 -13.14
CA THR A 198 8.14 -12.94 -13.93
C THR A 198 8.73 -14.03 -13.03
N GLN A 199 9.48 -13.66 -12.00
CA GLN A 199 10.03 -14.60 -11.03
C GLN A 199 8.92 -15.32 -10.25
N VAL A 200 7.91 -14.56 -9.76
CA VAL A 200 6.76 -15.13 -9.03
C VAL A 200 5.99 -16.12 -9.90
N ARG A 201 5.66 -15.76 -11.14
CA ARG A 201 4.98 -16.66 -12.10
C ARG A 201 5.81 -17.91 -12.40
N GLY A 202 7.14 -17.77 -12.52
CA GLY A 202 8.04 -18.90 -12.71
C GLY A 202 8.01 -19.89 -11.55
N MET A 203 7.98 -19.39 -10.30
CA MET A 203 7.86 -20.22 -9.10
C MET A 203 6.50 -20.90 -9.00
N GLU A 204 5.42 -20.19 -9.27
CA GLU A 204 4.05 -20.76 -9.30
C GLU A 204 3.93 -21.89 -10.31
N GLY A 205 4.48 -21.72 -11.51
CA GLY A 205 4.48 -22.74 -12.54
C GLY A 205 5.29 -23.99 -12.14
N LYS A 206 6.35 -23.85 -11.34
CA LYS A 206 7.08 -24.99 -10.76
C LYS A 206 6.26 -25.72 -9.71
N ILE A 207 5.67 -24.99 -8.77
CA ILE A 207 4.83 -25.55 -7.70
C ILE A 207 3.64 -26.31 -8.30
N GLN A 208 3.00 -25.73 -9.32
CA GLN A 208 1.86 -26.39 -9.98
C GLN A 208 2.28 -27.72 -10.63
N ARG A 209 3.40 -27.74 -11.34
CA ARG A 209 3.93 -28.99 -11.94
C ARG A 209 4.24 -30.04 -10.90
N GLU A 210 4.91 -29.68 -9.82
CA GLU A 210 5.22 -30.61 -8.73
C GLU A 210 3.95 -31.18 -8.08
N ARG A 211 2.90 -30.35 -7.92
CA ARG A 211 1.61 -30.82 -7.39
C ARG A 211 0.92 -31.79 -8.34
N GLU A 212 0.99 -31.56 -9.64
CA GLU A 212 0.41 -32.45 -10.66
C GLU A 212 1.18 -33.77 -10.74
N GLU A 213 2.50 -33.74 -10.68
CA GLU A 213 3.35 -34.93 -10.63
C GLU A 213 3.06 -35.79 -9.41
N ARG A 214 2.95 -35.18 -8.22
CA ARG A 214 2.58 -35.89 -6.99
C ARG A 214 1.22 -36.58 -7.10
N LYS A 215 0.21 -35.89 -7.61
CA LYS A 215 -1.11 -36.49 -7.82
C LYS A 215 -1.08 -37.66 -8.79
N GLN A 216 -0.29 -37.56 -9.87
CA GLN A 216 -0.14 -38.66 -10.84
C GLN A 216 0.57 -39.88 -10.22
N THR A 217 1.54 -39.64 -9.33
CA THR A 217 2.24 -40.73 -8.62
C THR A 217 1.29 -41.42 -7.63
N GLU A 218 0.54 -40.67 -6.85
CA GLU A 218 -0.46 -41.21 -5.91
C GLU A 218 -1.52 -42.07 -6.63
N VAL A 219 -1.96 -41.65 -7.82
CA VAL A 219 -2.96 -42.40 -8.61
C VAL A 219 -2.34 -43.71 -9.22
N ARG A 220 -1.04 -43.76 -9.44
CA ARG A 220 -0.36 -44.96 -9.98
C ARG A 220 -0.06 -46.01 -8.90
N GLU A 221 0.05 -45.60 -7.67
CA GLU A 221 0.34 -46.46 -6.51
C GLU A 221 -0.92 -46.99 -5.80
N ALA A 222 -2.11 -46.49 -6.15
CA ALA A 222 -3.41 -46.92 -5.66
C ALA A 222 -4.09 -47.95 -6.56
#